data_a23ae828f761ff890642ee16e054f8e5
#
_entry.id   a23ae828f761ff890642ee16e054f8e5
#
_cell.length_a   1.000
_cell.length_b   1.000
_cell.length_c   1.000
_cell.angle_alpha   90.00
_cell.angle_beta   90.00
_cell.angle_gamma   90.00
#
_symmetry.space_group_name_H-M   'P 1'
#
loop_
_entity.id
_entity.type
_entity.pdbx_description
1 polymer ?
#
loop_
_entity_poly.entity_id
_entity_poly.type
_entity_poly.pdbx_seq_one_letter_code
_entity_poly.pdbx_strand_id
1 'polypeptide(L)'
;VYHSWLDHWDERRARRGEEAKKTTAFVLDAGRAFPSAKKVETLDEFCVLADKAVSDPSFFEPPSGSGQGFERHDGWLKFPSDISTDVEENNVVWTKITESGSLDQALVIFHHWNASARNRQIAKFFSQRGTTVVEIAMPYHFERSRPGSLYADYMLSSNLGRTIQSVRQAVWDGRKLIRWLKSEGYREVSVLGMSLGSWVAGLIAAHDPAISKASLFLTAGSLADMVWTGRATRSIRDSLEPVIELTGLRRAWGPLNLENYAHNLARSDLELQVVLATRDKVVLPDLSRRLIQKLKDAGVRPNVLELNCGHYSLAMPPYILLAGLSLKRFLSCADKSARRI
;
A
#
# COMPACT_ATOMS: atom_id res chain seq x y z
N VAL A 1 27.07 -4.78 -18.51
CA VAL A 1 27.77 -4.83 -17.21
C VAL A 1 26.90 -4.23 -16.10
N TYR A 2 26.43 -2.97 -16.20
CA TYR A 2 25.68 -2.30 -15.13
C TYR A 2 24.35 -3.00 -14.80
N HIS A 3 23.51 -3.30 -15.80
CA HIS A 3 22.26 -4.00 -15.59
C HIS A 3 22.43 -5.43 -15.06
N SER A 4 23.44 -6.15 -15.52
CA SER A 4 23.75 -7.48 -15.01
C SER A 4 24.15 -7.43 -13.52
N TRP A 5 24.87 -6.39 -13.10
CA TRP A 5 25.21 -6.15 -11.69
C TRP A 5 23.96 -5.82 -10.87
N LEU A 6 23.07 -4.96 -11.37
CA LEU A 6 21.79 -4.64 -10.72
C LEU A 6 20.92 -5.88 -10.55
N ASP A 7 20.78 -6.71 -11.59
CA ASP A 7 20.00 -7.96 -11.51
C ASP A 7 20.55 -8.91 -10.45
N HIS A 8 21.88 -9.01 -10.38
CA HIS A 8 22.54 -9.84 -9.38
C HIS A 8 22.36 -9.29 -7.96
N TRP A 9 22.36 -7.98 -7.81
CA TRP A 9 22.09 -7.30 -6.54
C TRP A 9 20.62 -7.48 -6.11
N ASP A 10 19.66 -7.29 -7.02
CA ASP A 10 18.23 -7.51 -6.79
C ASP A 10 17.94 -8.97 -6.39
N GLU A 11 18.51 -9.93 -7.11
CA GLU A 11 18.34 -11.35 -6.82
C GLU A 11 18.90 -11.73 -5.45
N ARG A 12 20.08 -11.19 -5.09
CA ARG A 12 20.69 -11.43 -3.78
C ARG A 12 19.83 -10.87 -2.65
N ARG A 13 19.22 -9.71 -2.87
CA ARG A 13 18.36 -9.07 -1.88
C ARG A 13 17.02 -9.81 -1.72
N ALA A 14 16.42 -10.26 -2.82
CA ALA A 14 15.23 -11.10 -2.79
C ALA A 14 15.47 -12.42 -2.04
N ARG A 15 16.60 -13.09 -2.34
CA ARG A 15 16.98 -14.35 -1.69
C ARG A 15 17.16 -14.21 -0.19
N ARG A 16 17.87 -13.19 0.29
CA ARG A 16 18.01 -12.93 1.73
C ARG A 16 16.66 -12.74 2.43
N GLY A 17 15.74 -12.06 1.77
CA GLY A 17 14.37 -11.89 2.28
C GLY A 17 13.58 -13.21 2.31
N GLU A 18 13.88 -14.15 1.40
CA GLU A 18 13.27 -15.47 1.33
C GLU A 18 13.79 -16.44 2.41
N GLU A 19 15.10 -16.55 2.53
CA GLU A 19 15.78 -17.45 3.50
C GLU A 19 15.42 -17.15 4.96
N ALA A 20 15.04 -15.92 5.23
CA ALA A 20 14.68 -15.45 6.55
C ALA A 20 13.20 -15.70 6.91
N LYS A 21 12.35 -16.06 5.93
CA LYS A 21 10.92 -16.30 6.13
C LYS A 21 10.64 -17.79 6.28
N LYS A 22 9.86 -18.12 7.31
CA LYS A 22 9.36 -19.48 7.51
C LYS A 22 8.01 -19.65 6.79
N THR A 23 7.80 -20.81 6.20
CA THR A 23 6.49 -21.26 5.75
C THR A 23 5.55 -21.31 6.96
N THR A 24 4.36 -20.73 6.82
CA THR A 24 3.33 -20.73 7.86
C THR A 24 2.14 -21.55 7.38
N ALA A 25 1.40 -22.18 8.29
CA ALA A 25 0.22 -22.96 7.93
C ALA A 25 -0.83 -22.07 7.24
N PHE A 26 -1.53 -22.63 6.26
CA PHE A 26 -2.72 -22.01 5.68
C PHE A 26 -3.83 -21.91 6.73
N VAL A 27 -4.46 -20.73 6.83
CA VAL A 27 -5.58 -20.48 7.73
C VAL A 27 -6.58 -19.54 7.05
N LEU A 28 -7.88 -19.88 7.11
CA LEU A 28 -8.94 -19.00 6.61
C LEU A 28 -9.11 -17.76 7.48
N ASP A 29 -9.26 -17.94 8.80
CA ASP A 29 -9.40 -16.89 9.82
C ASP A 29 -10.41 -15.77 9.44
N ALA A 30 -11.56 -16.19 8.92
CA ALA A 30 -12.57 -15.30 8.34
C ALA A 30 -13.08 -14.24 9.33
N GLY A 31 -13.16 -14.57 10.62
CA GLY A 31 -13.60 -13.63 11.65
C GLY A 31 -12.72 -12.39 11.79
N ARG A 32 -11.44 -12.45 11.40
CA ARG A 32 -10.57 -11.27 11.36
C ARG A 32 -10.90 -10.34 10.20
N ALA A 33 -11.16 -10.90 9.03
CA ALA A 33 -11.52 -10.12 7.85
C ALA A 33 -12.93 -9.59 7.91
N PHE A 34 -13.86 -10.41 8.41
CA PHE A 34 -15.29 -10.20 8.39
C PHE A 34 -15.88 -10.43 9.79
N PRO A 35 -15.75 -9.46 10.73
CA PRO A 35 -16.13 -9.66 12.15
C PRO A 35 -17.59 -10.02 12.37
N SER A 36 -18.49 -9.64 11.47
CA SER A 36 -19.92 -9.99 11.52
C SER A 36 -20.23 -11.39 10.95
N ALA A 37 -19.24 -12.08 10.39
CA ALA A 37 -19.44 -13.40 9.80
C ALA A 37 -19.70 -14.43 10.90
N LYS A 38 -20.68 -15.31 10.66
CA LYS A 38 -20.84 -16.54 11.41
C LYS A 38 -19.66 -17.48 11.12
N LYS A 39 -19.61 -18.62 11.79
CA LYS A 39 -18.60 -19.63 11.57
C LYS A 39 -18.43 -19.95 10.07
N VAL A 40 -17.20 -19.79 9.56
CA VAL A 40 -16.79 -20.04 8.18
C VAL A 40 -15.80 -21.18 8.20
N GLU A 41 -16.11 -22.27 7.51
CA GLU A 41 -15.31 -23.50 7.53
C GLU A 41 -14.68 -23.79 6.18
N THR A 42 -15.24 -23.26 5.10
CA THR A 42 -14.79 -23.56 3.74
C THR A 42 -14.26 -22.32 3.03
N LEU A 43 -13.41 -22.54 2.03
CA LEU A 43 -12.91 -21.48 1.16
C LEU A 43 -14.05 -20.80 0.37
N ASP A 44 -15.06 -21.56 -0.07
CA ASP A 44 -16.18 -21.01 -0.82
C ASP A 44 -17.01 -20.04 0.03
N GLU A 45 -17.29 -20.40 1.29
CA GLU A 45 -17.97 -19.49 2.23
C GLU A 45 -17.15 -18.22 2.47
N PHE A 46 -15.81 -18.35 2.60
CA PHE A 46 -14.91 -17.22 2.71
C PHE A 46 -14.97 -16.32 1.48
N CYS A 47 -14.94 -16.91 0.29
CA CYS A 47 -15.02 -16.19 -0.99
C CYS A 47 -16.36 -15.45 -1.15
N VAL A 48 -17.49 -16.03 -0.69
CA VAL A 48 -18.78 -15.33 -0.70
C VAL A 48 -18.74 -14.06 0.16
N LEU A 49 -18.06 -14.09 1.31
CA LEU A 49 -17.90 -12.90 2.14
C LEU A 49 -16.96 -11.88 1.48
N ALA A 50 -15.90 -12.35 0.84
CA ALA A 50 -14.98 -11.49 0.09
C ALA A 50 -15.68 -10.80 -1.09
N ASP A 51 -16.52 -11.51 -1.85
CA ASP A 51 -17.32 -10.94 -2.95
C ASP A 51 -18.28 -9.84 -2.44
N LYS A 52 -18.91 -10.07 -1.27
CA LYS A 52 -19.77 -9.04 -0.63
C LYS A 52 -18.95 -7.82 -0.23
N ALA A 53 -17.76 -8.03 0.34
CA ALA A 53 -16.87 -6.93 0.76
C ALA A 53 -16.37 -6.10 -0.41
N VAL A 54 -16.14 -6.68 -1.60
CA VAL A 54 -15.81 -5.93 -2.84
C VAL A 54 -16.94 -4.97 -3.21
N SER A 55 -18.18 -5.39 -3.02
CA SER A 55 -19.37 -4.61 -3.39
C SER A 55 -19.86 -3.67 -2.27
N ASP A 56 -19.27 -3.74 -1.08
CA ASP A 56 -19.64 -2.93 0.06
C ASP A 56 -18.77 -1.66 0.15
N PRO A 57 -19.31 -0.47 -0.17
CA PRO A 57 -18.55 0.77 -0.10
C PRO A 57 -18.07 1.12 1.31
N SER A 58 -18.71 0.57 2.34
CA SER A 58 -18.35 0.80 3.73
C SER A 58 -17.18 -0.09 4.22
N PHE A 59 -16.77 -1.09 3.44
CA PHE A 59 -15.74 -2.03 3.86
C PHE A 59 -14.41 -1.33 4.23
N PHE A 60 -14.06 -0.28 3.49
CA PHE A 60 -12.88 0.56 3.75
C PHE A 60 -13.22 1.88 4.44
N GLU A 61 -14.45 2.07 4.96
CA GLU A 61 -14.83 3.26 5.70
C GLU A 61 -14.51 3.10 7.20
N PRO A 62 -13.61 3.95 7.77
CA PRO A 62 -13.38 3.94 9.21
C PRO A 62 -14.66 4.33 9.96
N PRO A 63 -14.89 3.81 11.18
CA PRO A 63 -16.06 4.12 11.98
C PRO A 63 -16.30 5.62 12.17
N SER A 64 -17.55 6.03 12.29
CA SER A 64 -17.91 7.40 12.62
C SER A 64 -17.33 7.79 14.00
N GLY A 65 -16.72 8.97 14.10
CA GLY A 65 -16.09 9.43 15.36
C GLY A 65 -14.63 9.05 15.52
N SER A 66 -13.99 8.41 14.53
CA SER A 66 -12.57 8.01 14.57
C SER A 66 -11.56 9.17 14.59
N GLY A 67 -12.00 10.43 14.72
CA GLY A 67 -11.16 11.64 14.73
C GLY A 67 -10.48 11.97 16.06
N GLN A 68 -10.50 11.10 17.08
CA GLN A 68 -9.98 11.39 18.43
C GLN A 68 -8.68 10.63 18.74
N GLY A 69 -7.98 11.09 19.77
CA GLY A 69 -6.80 10.41 20.30
C GLY A 69 -5.49 10.69 19.56
N PHE A 70 -5.42 11.78 18.79
CA PHE A 70 -4.15 12.19 18.17
C PHE A 70 -3.26 12.87 19.19
N GLU A 71 -2.04 12.38 19.33
CA GLU A 71 -1.00 12.96 20.17
C GLU A 71 0.21 13.31 19.31
N ARG A 72 0.62 14.59 19.34
CA ARG A 72 1.74 15.09 18.54
C ARG A 72 2.86 15.59 19.44
N HIS A 73 4.09 15.09 19.20
CA HIS A 73 5.29 15.51 19.92
C HIS A 73 6.55 15.30 19.04
N ASP A 74 7.42 16.29 18.97
CA ASP A 74 8.73 16.24 18.28
C ASP A 74 8.70 15.67 16.85
N GLY A 75 7.70 16.08 16.06
CA GLY A 75 7.52 15.61 14.69
C GLY A 75 7.03 14.16 14.61
N TRP A 76 6.57 13.60 15.73
CA TRP A 76 5.82 12.35 15.77
C TRP A 76 4.34 12.64 15.99
N LEU A 77 3.52 11.81 15.36
CA LEU A 77 2.09 11.76 15.61
C LEU A 77 1.72 10.31 15.88
N LYS A 78 0.99 10.07 16.94
CA LYS A 78 0.43 8.76 17.28
C LYS A 78 -1.06 8.88 17.52
N PHE A 79 -1.80 7.82 17.23
CA PHE A 79 -3.23 7.71 17.46
C PHE A 79 -3.67 6.24 17.50
N PRO A 80 -4.78 5.91 18.17
CA PRO A 80 -5.28 4.54 18.22
C PRO A 80 -5.79 4.10 16.84
N SER A 81 -5.48 2.86 16.45
CA SER A 81 -6.11 2.20 15.31
C SER A 81 -7.55 1.83 15.66
N ASP A 82 -8.47 1.96 14.69
CA ASP A 82 -9.88 1.57 14.89
C ASP A 82 -10.09 0.04 14.69
N ILE A 83 -9.08 -0.68 14.25
CA ILE A 83 -9.04 -2.15 14.23
C ILE A 83 -8.10 -2.63 15.32
N SER A 84 -8.65 -3.23 16.37
CA SER A 84 -7.88 -3.87 17.44
C SER A 84 -7.40 -5.26 17.01
N THR A 85 -6.17 -5.58 17.36
CA THR A 85 -5.53 -6.87 17.08
C THR A 85 -4.97 -7.49 18.35
N ASP A 86 -4.55 -8.75 18.24
CA ASP A 86 -3.87 -9.51 19.30
C ASP A 86 -2.43 -9.07 19.56
N VAL A 87 -1.95 -8.02 18.89
CA VAL A 87 -0.63 -7.41 19.08
C VAL A 87 -0.86 -5.96 19.54
N GLU A 88 -0.58 -5.68 20.82
CA GLU A 88 -0.86 -4.37 21.43
C GLU A 88 -0.14 -3.22 20.71
N GLU A 89 1.13 -3.43 20.34
CA GLU A 89 1.94 -2.43 19.63
C GLU A 89 1.30 -2.05 18.29
N ASN A 90 0.64 -3.02 17.63
CA ASN A 90 -0.03 -2.78 16.35
C ASN A 90 -1.29 -1.92 16.48
N ASN A 91 -1.86 -1.80 17.67
CA ASN A 91 -3.11 -1.05 17.91
C ASN A 91 -2.86 0.45 18.06
N VAL A 92 -1.62 0.91 18.08
CA VAL A 92 -1.23 2.32 18.05
C VAL A 92 -0.54 2.64 16.74
N VAL A 93 -1.09 3.59 16.00
CA VAL A 93 -0.50 4.07 14.75
C VAL A 93 0.56 5.11 15.04
N TRP A 94 1.73 4.95 14.46
CA TRP A 94 2.84 5.88 14.56
C TRP A 94 3.15 6.50 13.21
N THR A 95 3.31 7.81 13.17
CA THR A 95 3.72 8.53 11.97
C THR A 95 4.85 9.49 12.27
N LYS A 96 5.79 9.63 11.33
CA LYS A 96 6.82 10.67 11.39
C LYS A 96 6.45 11.80 10.44
N ILE A 97 6.33 13.01 10.97
CA ILE A 97 6.05 14.22 10.20
C ILE A 97 7.35 14.98 9.97
N THR A 98 7.62 15.31 8.73
CA THR A 98 8.70 16.22 8.31
C THR A 98 8.06 17.43 7.66
N GLU A 99 7.96 18.51 8.42
CA GLU A 99 7.24 19.73 8.03
C GLU A 99 7.99 20.50 6.95
N SER A 100 7.22 21.14 6.08
CA SER A 100 7.73 22.10 5.08
C SER A 100 7.59 23.57 5.51
N GLY A 101 6.86 23.84 6.58
CA GLY A 101 6.46 25.18 6.98
C GLY A 101 5.25 25.74 6.21
N SER A 102 4.67 24.99 5.28
CA SER A 102 3.44 25.33 4.54
C SER A 102 2.35 24.30 4.77
N LEU A 103 1.10 24.73 4.79
CA LEU A 103 -0.10 23.89 4.82
C LEU A 103 -0.69 23.66 3.42
N ASP A 104 0.02 24.03 2.34
CA ASP A 104 -0.48 23.85 0.98
C ASP A 104 -0.58 22.38 0.58
N GLN A 105 0.46 21.60 0.88
CA GLN A 105 0.55 20.21 0.45
C GLN A 105 1.08 19.30 1.56
N ALA A 106 0.43 18.15 1.73
CA ALA A 106 0.94 17.02 2.50
C ALA A 106 1.03 15.77 1.62
N LEU A 107 2.11 15.01 1.78
CA LEU A 107 2.34 13.72 1.13
C LEU A 107 2.40 12.62 2.19
N VAL A 108 1.40 11.74 2.21
CA VAL A 108 1.40 10.56 3.08
C VAL A 108 2.08 9.40 2.37
N ILE A 109 3.09 8.81 3.01
CA ILE A 109 3.91 7.72 2.44
C ILE A 109 3.58 6.40 3.13
N PHE A 110 3.18 5.40 2.33
CA PHE A 110 3.01 4.00 2.69
C PHE A 110 4.21 3.21 2.18
N HIS A 111 5.01 2.69 3.10
CA HIS A 111 6.27 2.00 2.78
C HIS A 111 6.05 0.58 2.22
N HIS A 112 7.13 -0.03 1.73
CA HIS A 112 7.12 -1.43 1.26
C HIS A 112 7.02 -2.44 2.42
N TRP A 113 6.64 -3.68 2.12
CA TRP A 113 6.64 -4.78 3.06
C TRP A 113 8.04 -5.05 3.63
N ASN A 114 8.13 -5.33 4.93
CA ASN A 114 9.39 -5.53 5.66
C ASN A 114 10.37 -4.35 5.58
N ALA A 115 9.85 -3.12 5.47
CA ALA A 115 10.68 -1.93 5.58
C ALA A 115 11.38 -1.89 6.95
N SER A 116 12.69 -1.68 6.94
CA SER A 116 13.51 -1.59 8.15
C SER A 116 13.78 -0.16 8.60
N ALA A 117 13.51 0.83 7.74
CA ALA A 117 13.72 2.24 8.02
C ALA A 117 12.76 3.11 7.21
N ARG A 118 12.48 4.30 7.73
CA ARG A 118 11.77 5.37 7.02
C ARG A 118 12.65 6.06 5.99
N ASN A 119 12.02 6.67 4.99
CA ASN A 119 12.70 7.28 3.84
C ASN A 119 13.12 8.74 4.12
N ARG A 120 13.98 8.98 5.11
CA ARG A 120 14.42 10.32 5.52
C ARG A 120 14.88 11.22 4.36
N GLN A 121 15.51 10.66 3.34
CA GLN A 121 15.97 11.43 2.19
C GLN A 121 14.80 11.93 1.34
N ILE A 122 13.78 11.11 1.13
CA ILE A 122 12.55 11.49 0.43
C ILE A 122 11.84 12.58 1.25
N ALA A 123 11.68 12.36 2.56
CA ALA A 123 11.03 13.31 3.44
C ALA A 123 11.74 14.68 3.40
N LYS A 124 13.06 14.72 3.55
CA LYS A 124 13.84 15.95 3.46
C LYS A 124 13.74 16.62 2.08
N PHE A 125 13.80 15.83 1.00
CA PHE A 125 13.73 16.36 -0.37
C PHE A 125 12.43 17.11 -0.63
N PHE A 126 11.29 16.56 -0.22
CA PHE A 126 9.98 17.16 -0.45
C PHE A 126 9.67 18.28 0.56
N SER A 127 10.04 18.14 1.84
CA SER A 127 9.79 19.18 2.84
C SER A 127 10.54 20.47 2.51
N GLN A 128 11.78 20.41 2.03
CA GLN A 128 12.52 21.56 1.55
C GLN A 128 11.92 22.22 0.30
N ARG A 129 10.88 21.64 -0.30
CA ARG A 129 10.19 22.11 -1.51
C ARG A 129 8.72 22.42 -1.28
N GLY A 130 8.33 22.63 -0.04
CA GLY A 130 7.00 23.09 0.32
C GLY A 130 5.96 21.99 0.51
N THR A 131 6.36 20.71 0.50
CA THR A 131 5.44 19.58 0.74
C THR A 131 5.76 18.93 2.09
N THR A 132 4.88 19.03 3.06
CA THR A 132 5.00 18.28 4.32
C THR A 132 4.89 16.78 4.04
N VAL A 133 5.82 16.00 4.59
CA VAL A 133 5.85 14.54 4.39
C VAL A 133 5.46 13.84 5.68
N VAL A 134 4.54 12.88 5.58
CA VAL A 134 4.02 12.11 6.70
C VAL A 134 4.22 10.62 6.40
N GLU A 135 5.19 10.00 7.10
CA GLU A 135 5.54 8.60 6.92
C GLU A 135 4.82 7.75 7.97
N ILE A 136 3.75 7.06 7.56
CA ILE A 136 2.96 6.20 8.45
C ILE A 136 3.63 4.82 8.62
N ALA A 137 3.65 4.30 9.85
CA ALA A 137 3.96 2.90 10.11
C ALA A 137 2.76 2.03 9.74
N MET A 138 2.87 1.23 8.67
CA MET A 138 1.83 0.25 8.35
C MET A 138 1.75 -0.85 9.44
N PRO A 139 0.64 -1.57 9.54
CA PRO A 139 0.49 -2.63 10.54
C PRO A 139 1.69 -3.58 10.58
N TYR A 140 2.10 -3.93 11.80
CA TYR A 140 3.21 -4.85 12.10
C TYR A 140 4.60 -4.38 11.63
N HIS A 141 4.79 -3.08 11.34
CA HIS A 141 6.09 -2.52 10.98
C HIS A 141 6.55 -1.46 12.01
N PHE A 142 7.85 -1.27 12.11
CA PHE A 142 8.48 -0.27 12.99
C PHE A 142 7.99 -0.38 14.43
N GLU A 143 7.42 0.69 14.98
CA GLU A 143 6.88 0.77 16.34
C GLU A 143 5.65 -0.14 16.55
N ARG A 144 5.05 -0.64 15.46
CA ARG A 144 3.90 -1.55 15.46
C ARG A 144 4.29 -3.01 15.34
N SER A 145 5.59 -3.31 15.31
CA SER A 145 6.08 -4.68 15.14
C SER A 145 5.70 -5.55 16.34
N ARG A 146 5.36 -6.80 16.06
CA ARG A 146 5.16 -7.80 17.10
C ARG A 146 6.48 -8.03 17.87
N PRO A 147 6.48 -8.01 19.21
CA PRO A 147 7.66 -8.27 19.99
C PRO A 147 8.40 -9.55 19.57
N GLY A 148 9.70 -9.45 19.37
CA GLY A 148 10.55 -10.57 18.94
C GLY A 148 10.41 -10.97 17.46
N SER A 149 9.56 -10.30 16.66
CA SER A 149 9.49 -10.56 15.22
C SER A 149 10.50 -9.71 14.45
N LEU A 150 11.21 -10.37 13.53
CA LEU A 150 12.12 -9.70 12.59
C LEU A 150 11.43 -9.28 11.30
N TYR A 151 10.20 -9.74 11.07
CA TYR A 151 9.44 -9.54 9.83
C TYR A 151 7.99 -9.22 10.13
N ALA A 152 7.37 -8.47 9.22
CA ALA A 152 5.94 -8.16 9.25
C ALA A 152 5.11 -9.30 8.61
N ASP A 153 5.32 -10.52 9.09
CA ASP A 153 4.63 -11.73 8.62
C ASP A 153 3.12 -11.71 8.88
N TYR A 154 2.66 -10.91 9.86
CA TYR A 154 1.22 -10.70 10.10
C TYR A 154 0.58 -9.72 9.13
N MET A 155 1.38 -8.88 8.43
CA MET A 155 0.85 -7.98 7.41
C MET A 155 0.48 -8.71 6.11
N LEU A 156 1.28 -9.71 5.74
CA LEU A 156 1.09 -10.51 4.53
C LEU A 156 1.56 -11.94 4.79
N SER A 157 0.66 -12.91 4.72
CA SER A 157 0.93 -14.33 5.00
C SER A 157 -0.08 -15.25 4.34
N SER A 158 0.05 -16.56 4.57
CA SER A 158 -0.92 -17.60 4.20
C SER A 158 -2.18 -17.63 5.09
N ASN A 159 -2.27 -16.78 6.11
CA ASN A 159 -3.52 -16.53 6.83
C ASN A 159 -4.35 -15.51 6.03
N LEU A 160 -5.41 -15.98 5.35
CA LEU A 160 -6.21 -15.17 4.42
C LEU A 160 -6.90 -14.00 5.13
N GLY A 161 -7.57 -14.29 6.23
CA GLY A 161 -8.33 -13.30 6.97
C GLY A 161 -7.43 -12.25 7.64
N ARG A 162 -6.28 -12.66 8.21
CA ARG A 162 -5.32 -11.71 8.80
C ARG A 162 -4.73 -10.78 7.75
N THR A 163 -4.42 -11.28 6.56
CA THR A 163 -3.93 -10.44 5.46
C THR A 163 -4.97 -9.38 5.07
N ILE A 164 -6.25 -9.76 4.94
CA ILE A 164 -7.33 -8.79 4.66
C ILE A 164 -7.46 -7.79 5.82
N GLN A 165 -7.48 -8.26 7.08
CA GLN A 165 -7.57 -7.40 8.25
C GLN A 165 -6.43 -6.37 8.27
N SER A 166 -5.21 -6.81 8.01
CA SER A 166 -4.01 -5.95 8.07
C SER A 166 -4.02 -4.87 6.98
N VAL A 167 -4.40 -5.22 5.75
CA VAL A 167 -4.51 -4.23 4.67
C VAL A 167 -5.69 -3.28 4.93
N ARG A 168 -6.84 -3.79 5.39
CA ARG A 168 -7.99 -2.96 5.79
C ARG A 168 -7.61 -2.00 6.92
N GLN A 169 -6.87 -2.48 7.93
CA GLN A 169 -6.35 -1.65 9.03
C GLN A 169 -5.46 -0.54 8.48
N ALA A 170 -4.51 -0.85 7.58
CA ALA A 170 -3.66 0.16 6.96
C ALA A 170 -4.46 1.23 6.19
N VAL A 171 -5.53 0.82 5.49
CA VAL A 171 -6.42 1.74 4.76
C VAL A 171 -7.20 2.62 5.74
N TRP A 172 -7.78 2.05 6.79
CA TRP A 172 -8.52 2.82 7.80
C TRP A 172 -7.63 3.80 8.53
N ASP A 173 -6.45 3.36 8.99
CA ASP A 173 -5.46 4.21 9.66
C ASP A 173 -5.00 5.36 8.75
N GLY A 174 -4.76 5.06 7.46
CA GLY A 174 -4.40 6.05 6.46
C GLY A 174 -5.51 7.08 6.22
N ARG A 175 -6.77 6.66 6.09
CA ARG A 175 -7.91 7.56 5.91
C ARG A 175 -8.17 8.41 7.16
N LYS A 176 -8.00 7.84 8.36
CA LYS A 176 -8.06 8.58 9.62
C LYS A 176 -6.99 9.67 9.68
N LEU A 177 -5.75 9.34 9.30
CA LEU A 177 -4.67 10.31 9.20
C LEU A 177 -4.94 11.41 8.17
N ILE A 178 -5.51 11.07 7.01
CA ILE A 178 -5.86 12.04 5.97
C ILE A 178 -6.93 13.02 6.48
N ARG A 179 -7.96 12.53 7.16
CA ARG A 179 -8.98 13.40 7.80
C ARG A 179 -8.35 14.34 8.82
N TRP A 180 -7.42 13.85 9.64
CA TRP A 180 -6.69 14.68 10.58
C TRP A 180 -5.86 15.76 9.86
N LEU A 181 -5.10 15.43 8.81
CA LEU A 181 -4.35 16.40 8.01
C LEU A 181 -5.26 17.47 7.41
N LYS A 182 -6.44 17.09 6.91
CA LYS A 182 -7.44 18.05 6.41
C LYS A 182 -7.95 18.97 7.52
N SER A 183 -8.17 18.46 8.74
CA SER A 183 -8.59 19.27 9.91
C SER A 183 -7.48 20.20 10.43
N GLU A 184 -6.20 19.83 10.22
CA GLU A 184 -5.04 20.71 10.51
C GLU A 184 -4.86 21.81 9.44
N GLY A 185 -5.68 21.84 8.40
CA GLY A 185 -5.70 22.90 7.40
C GLY A 185 -4.88 22.62 6.14
N TYR A 186 -4.35 21.39 5.95
CA TYR A 186 -3.66 21.03 4.69
C TYR A 186 -4.64 21.10 3.51
N ARG A 187 -4.33 21.95 2.53
CA ARG A 187 -5.20 22.16 1.35
C ARG A 187 -5.26 20.96 0.45
N GLU A 188 -4.10 20.41 0.09
CA GLU A 188 -3.99 19.21 -0.71
C GLU A 188 -3.32 18.09 0.09
N VAL A 189 -3.91 16.89 0.04
CA VAL A 189 -3.31 15.69 0.61
C VAL A 189 -3.17 14.66 -0.50
N SER A 190 -1.93 14.25 -0.73
CA SER A 190 -1.57 13.23 -1.72
C SER A 190 -1.05 11.99 -1.04
N VAL A 191 -1.10 10.85 -1.71
CA VAL A 191 -0.56 9.59 -1.20
C VAL A 191 0.52 9.03 -2.13
N LEU A 192 1.56 8.47 -1.53
CA LEU A 192 2.59 7.68 -2.19
C LEU A 192 2.62 6.29 -1.57
N GLY A 193 2.47 5.26 -2.35
CA GLY A 193 2.67 3.88 -1.92
C GLY A 193 3.81 3.21 -2.67
N MET A 194 4.61 2.41 -1.95
CA MET A 194 5.73 1.66 -2.53
C MET A 194 5.52 0.16 -2.31
N SER A 195 5.56 -0.65 -3.38
CA SER A 195 5.35 -2.10 -3.31
C SER A 195 4.05 -2.42 -2.57
N LEU A 196 4.02 -3.20 -1.49
CA LEU A 196 2.79 -3.46 -0.72
C LEU A 196 2.07 -2.17 -0.29
N GLY A 197 2.80 -1.11 0.06
CA GLY A 197 2.21 0.20 0.36
C GLY A 197 1.45 0.81 -0.81
N SER A 198 1.74 0.42 -2.07
CA SER A 198 1.01 0.90 -3.23
C SER A 198 -0.42 0.35 -3.32
N TRP A 199 -0.67 -0.87 -2.84
CA TRP A 199 -2.04 -1.38 -2.67
C TRP A 199 -2.82 -0.57 -1.63
N VAL A 200 -2.20 -0.26 -0.49
CA VAL A 200 -2.83 0.56 0.55
C VAL A 200 -3.14 1.96 0.00
N ALA A 201 -2.17 2.63 -0.64
CA ALA A 201 -2.37 3.95 -1.24
C ALA A 201 -3.42 3.94 -2.35
N GLY A 202 -3.44 2.90 -3.20
CA GLY A 202 -4.43 2.71 -4.26
C GLY A 202 -5.85 2.49 -3.71
N LEU A 203 -6.00 1.66 -2.67
CA LEU A 203 -7.29 1.43 -1.99
C LEU A 203 -7.78 2.71 -1.31
N ILE A 204 -6.90 3.47 -0.66
CA ILE A 204 -7.26 4.79 -0.10
C ILE A 204 -7.74 5.72 -1.22
N ALA A 205 -6.98 5.84 -2.31
CA ALA A 205 -7.36 6.70 -3.44
C ALA A 205 -8.69 6.30 -4.07
N ALA A 206 -9.02 5.00 -4.09
CA ALA A 206 -10.29 4.50 -4.60
C ALA A 206 -11.49 4.83 -3.69
N HIS A 207 -11.28 5.01 -2.38
CA HIS A 207 -12.37 5.10 -1.39
C HIS A 207 -12.39 6.43 -0.61
N ASP A 208 -11.36 7.29 -0.76
CA ASP A 208 -11.29 8.58 -0.06
C ASP A 208 -11.30 9.75 -1.04
N PRO A 209 -12.41 10.52 -1.12
CA PRO A 209 -12.51 11.67 -2.02
C PRO A 209 -11.61 12.84 -1.61
N ALA A 210 -11.03 12.84 -0.40
CA ALA A 210 -10.10 13.88 0.02
C ALA A 210 -8.73 13.79 -0.68
N ILE A 211 -8.45 12.68 -1.38
CA ILE A 211 -7.21 12.49 -2.15
C ILE A 211 -7.40 12.94 -3.59
N SER A 212 -6.60 13.91 -4.01
CA SER A 212 -6.55 14.39 -5.40
C SER A 212 -5.42 13.77 -6.21
N LYS A 213 -4.35 13.27 -5.57
CA LYS A 213 -3.20 12.66 -6.27
C LYS A 213 -2.73 11.40 -5.55
N ALA A 214 -2.58 10.31 -6.30
CA ALA A 214 -1.99 9.08 -5.78
C ALA A 214 -0.87 8.58 -6.70
N SER A 215 0.28 8.30 -6.10
CA SER A 215 1.44 7.77 -6.79
C SER A 215 1.73 6.34 -6.32
N LEU A 216 1.69 5.38 -7.25
CA LEU A 216 1.78 3.96 -6.99
C LEU A 216 3.08 3.41 -7.60
N PHE A 217 4.06 3.15 -6.73
CA PHE A 217 5.37 2.65 -7.15
C PHE A 217 5.44 1.14 -6.98
N LEU A 218 5.87 0.42 -8.02
CA LEU A 218 6.03 -1.03 -8.03
C LEU A 218 4.73 -1.73 -7.63
N THR A 219 3.64 -1.36 -8.30
CA THR A 219 2.28 -1.82 -8.01
C THR A 219 1.80 -2.84 -9.04
N ALA A 220 0.81 -3.64 -8.65
CA ALA A 220 -0.02 -4.44 -9.56
C ALA A 220 -1.48 -4.39 -9.11
N GLY A 221 -2.39 -4.88 -9.96
CA GLY A 221 -3.81 -4.87 -9.67
C GLY A 221 -4.22 -5.93 -8.65
N SER A 222 -3.74 -7.16 -8.84
CA SER A 222 -4.08 -8.31 -8.00
C SER A 222 -2.95 -8.62 -7.03
N LEU A 223 -3.25 -8.52 -5.72
CA LEU A 223 -2.32 -8.93 -4.67
C LEU A 223 -2.08 -10.45 -4.72
N ALA A 224 -3.10 -11.23 -5.06
CA ALA A 224 -3.00 -12.68 -5.22
C ALA A 224 -2.00 -13.06 -6.31
N ASP A 225 -2.06 -12.41 -7.47
CA ASP A 225 -1.10 -12.66 -8.57
C ASP A 225 0.33 -12.30 -8.15
N MET A 226 0.50 -11.18 -7.45
CA MET A 226 1.81 -10.75 -6.96
C MET A 226 2.40 -11.79 -6.00
N VAL A 227 1.60 -12.27 -5.04
CA VAL A 227 2.04 -13.30 -4.09
C VAL A 227 2.36 -14.61 -4.80
N TRP A 228 1.57 -14.97 -5.82
CA TRP A 228 1.73 -16.23 -6.57
C TRP A 228 2.96 -16.25 -7.45
N THR A 229 3.32 -15.12 -8.05
CA THR A 229 4.40 -15.04 -9.03
C THR A 229 5.67 -14.39 -8.51
N GLY A 230 5.57 -13.61 -7.43
CA GLY A 230 6.64 -12.77 -6.90
C GLY A 230 7.74 -13.58 -6.22
N ARG A 231 8.99 -13.20 -6.49
CA ARG A 231 10.17 -13.84 -5.89
C ARG A 231 10.20 -13.71 -4.37
N ALA A 232 9.83 -12.56 -3.81
CA ALA A 232 9.88 -12.27 -2.38
C ALA A 232 8.76 -12.92 -1.56
N THR A 233 7.75 -13.50 -2.20
CA THR A 233 6.56 -14.09 -1.57
C THR A 233 6.46 -15.60 -1.74
N ARG A 234 7.54 -16.23 -2.21
CA ARG A 234 7.57 -17.67 -2.48
C ARG A 234 7.18 -18.50 -1.24
N SER A 235 7.68 -18.17 -0.06
CA SER A 235 7.32 -18.89 1.18
C SER A 235 5.82 -18.84 1.50
N ILE A 236 5.14 -17.75 1.14
CA ILE A 236 3.68 -17.63 1.26
C ILE A 236 2.99 -18.51 0.22
N ARG A 237 3.43 -18.44 -1.03
CA ARG A 237 2.93 -19.31 -2.10
C ARG A 237 3.08 -20.79 -1.74
N ASP A 238 4.26 -21.22 -1.30
CA ASP A 238 4.54 -22.61 -0.93
C ASP A 238 3.59 -23.12 0.18
N SER A 239 3.09 -22.21 1.04
CA SER A 239 2.08 -22.52 2.05
C SER A 239 0.65 -22.60 1.48
N LEU A 240 0.36 -21.83 0.43
CA LEU A 240 -0.97 -21.71 -0.17
C LEU A 240 -1.22 -22.78 -1.24
N GLU A 241 -0.25 -23.04 -2.11
CA GLU A 241 -0.37 -23.88 -3.31
C GLU A 241 -0.89 -25.31 -3.05
N PRO A 242 -0.56 -25.96 -1.91
CA PRO A 242 -1.12 -27.28 -1.60
C PRO A 242 -2.62 -27.28 -1.25
N VAL A 243 -3.21 -26.12 -0.96
CA VAL A 243 -4.56 -26.01 -0.35
C VAL A 243 -5.50 -25.16 -1.19
N ILE A 244 -5.00 -24.19 -1.93
CA ILE A 244 -5.78 -23.26 -2.72
C ILE A 244 -5.14 -23.01 -4.08
N GLU A 245 -5.95 -22.91 -5.12
CA GLU A 245 -5.50 -22.47 -6.44
C GLU A 245 -5.48 -20.95 -6.54
N LEU A 246 -4.71 -20.42 -7.50
CA LEU A 246 -4.63 -18.97 -7.75
C LEU A 246 -6.01 -18.33 -7.97
N THR A 247 -6.92 -19.01 -8.66
CA THR A 247 -8.29 -18.54 -8.90
C THR A 247 -9.07 -18.36 -7.60
N GLY A 248 -8.95 -19.30 -6.68
CA GLY A 248 -9.52 -19.22 -5.34
C GLY A 248 -8.90 -18.09 -4.52
N LEU A 249 -7.58 -17.92 -4.58
CA LEU A 249 -6.88 -16.84 -3.89
C LEU A 249 -7.27 -15.45 -4.43
N ARG A 250 -7.41 -15.30 -5.75
CA ARG A 250 -7.89 -14.06 -6.37
C ARG A 250 -9.27 -13.66 -5.85
N ARG A 251 -10.17 -14.64 -5.69
CA ARG A 251 -11.51 -14.43 -5.17
C ARG A 251 -11.47 -14.14 -3.67
N ALA A 252 -10.74 -14.92 -2.88
CA ALA A 252 -10.62 -14.74 -1.43
C ALA A 252 -10.01 -13.37 -1.07
N TRP A 253 -9.01 -12.89 -1.83
CA TRP A 253 -8.42 -11.56 -1.66
C TRP A 253 -9.01 -10.52 -2.61
N GLY A 254 -10.20 -10.75 -3.16
CA GLY A 254 -10.93 -9.80 -4.00
C GLY A 254 -10.98 -8.39 -3.42
N PRO A 255 -11.28 -8.19 -2.13
CA PRO A 255 -11.29 -6.85 -1.52
C PRO A 255 -9.93 -6.11 -1.58
N LEU A 256 -8.83 -6.82 -1.77
CA LEU A 256 -7.49 -6.23 -1.84
C LEU A 256 -7.03 -5.94 -3.28
N ASN A 257 -7.79 -6.39 -4.28
CA ASN A 257 -7.40 -6.24 -5.68
C ASN A 257 -7.82 -4.87 -6.24
N LEU A 258 -6.85 -4.02 -6.56
CA LEU A 258 -7.08 -2.68 -7.12
C LEU A 258 -7.88 -2.73 -8.44
N GLU A 259 -7.77 -3.81 -9.21
CA GLU A 259 -8.53 -3.99 -10.45
C GLU A 259 -10.04 -3.95 -10.24
N ASN A 260 -10.53 -4.38 -9.06
CA ASN A 260 -11.95 -4.35 -8.73
C ASN A 260 -12.48 -2.94 -8.48
N TYR A 261 -11.60 -1.97 -8.26
CA TYR A 261 -11.93 -0.57 -7.96
C TYR A 261 -11.49 0.38 -9.07
N ALA A 262 -11.22 -0.11 -10.28
CA ALA A 262 -10.78 0.73 -11.40
C ALA A 262 -11.78 1.87 -11.69
N HIS A 263 -13.09 1.64 -11.57
CA HIS A 263 -14.12 2.67 -11.72
C HIS A 263 -14.09 3.72 -10.60
N ASN A 264 -13.79 3.31 -9.36
CA ASN A 264 -13.63 4.24 -8.23
C ASN A 264 -12.41 5.16 -8.44
N LEU A 265 -11.36 4.62 -9.07
CA LEU A 265 -10.15 5.37 -9.42
C LEU A 265 -10.35 6.28 -10.65
N ALA A 266 -11.46 6.13 -11.40
CA ALA A 266 -11.76 6.91 -12.61
C ALA A 266 -12.47 8.24 -12.33
N ARG A 267 -12.57 8.67 -11.08
CA ARG A 267 -13.15 9.97 -10.73
C ARG A 267 -12.32 11.13 -11.29
N SER A 268 -12.98 12.21 -11.71
CA SER A 268 -12.37 13.33 -12.46
C SER A 268 -11.43 14.20 -11.63
N ASP A 269 -11.56 14.16 -10.30
CA ASP A 269 -10.78 14.92 -9.32
C ASP A 269 -9.55 14.16 -8.80
N LEU A 270 -9.28 12.95 -9.33
CA LEU A 270 -8.12 12.13 -8.95
C LEU A 270 -7.13 12.00 -10.12
N GLU A 271 -5.89 12.37 -9.85
CA GLU A 271 -4.76 12.07 -10.74
C GLU A 271 -3.99 10.86 -10.22
N LEU A 272 -3.64 9.92 -11.12
CA LEU A 272 -2.85 8.74 -10.80
C LEU A 272 -1.49 8.76 -11.49
N GLN A 273 -0.45 8.39 -10.74
CA GLN A 273 0.86 8.06 -11.28
C GLN A 273 1.17 6.59 -10.98
N VAL A 274 1.68 5.86 -11.97
CA VAL A 274 2.18 4.49 -11.82
C VAL A 274 3.64 4.45 -12.24
N VAL A 275 4.51 4.02 -11.32
CA VAL A 275 5.93 3.79 -11.59
C VAL A 275 6.23 2.32 -11.51
N LEU A 276 6.71 1.72 -12.58
CA LEU A 276 7.06 0.31 -12.65
C LEU A 276 8.52 0.10 -13.07
N ALA A 277 9.08 -1.00 -12.60
CA ALA A 277 10.43 -1.45 -12.93
C ALA A 277 10.34 -2.60 -13.94
N THR A 278 10.97 -2.43 -15.13
CA THR A 278 10.79 -3.39 -16.24
C THR A 278 11.53 -4.72 -16.04
N ARG A 279 12.37 -4.80 -15.00
CA ARG A 279 13.14 -6.01 -14.61
C ARG A 279 12.74 -6.52 -13.22
N ASP A 280 11.59 -6.08 -12.72
CA ASP A 280 11.07 -6.47 -11.40
C ASP A 280 10.69 -7.97 -11.38
N LYS A 281 11.21 -8.70 -10.39
CA LYS A 281 10.92 -10.12 -10.15
C LYS A 281 10.05 -10.33 -8.90
N VAL A 282 9.70 -9.25 -8.20
CA VAL A 282 8.82 -9.27 -7.02
C VAL A 282 7.40 -8.89 -7.44
N VAL A 283 7.25 -7.76 -8.12
CA VAL A 283 6.02 -7.34 -8.79
C VAL A 283 6.27 -7.38 -10.28
N LEU A 284 5.88 -8.46 -10.95
CA LEU A 284 6.18 -8.65 -12.37
C LEU A 284 5.63 -7.49 -13.21
N PRO A 285 6.40 -6.95 -14.18
CA PRO A 285 5.98 -5.79 -14.99
C PRO A 285 4.66 -6.01 -15.72
N ASP A 286 4.37 -7.23 -16.13
CA ASP A 286 3.12 -7.55 -16.84
C ASP A 286 1.89 -7.42 -15.94
N LEU A 287 2.03 -7.66 -14.61
CA LEU A 287 0.96 -7.40 -13.65
C LEU A 287 0.69 -5.90 -13.51
N SER A 288 1.74 -5.08 -13.51
CA SER A 288 1.62 -3.61 -13.51
C SER A 288 0.95 -3.11 -14.79
N ARG A 289 1.36 -3.62 -15.95
CA ARG A 289 0.77 -3.26 -17.25
C ARG A 289 -0.70 -3.67 -17.35
N ARG A 290 -1.06 -4.84 -16.79
CA ARG A 290 -2.46 -5.27 -16.69
C ARG A 290 -3.30 -4.29 -15.87
N LEU A 291 -2.82 -3.84 -14.71
CA LEU A 291 -3.50 -2.80 -13.94
C LEU A 291 -3.65 -1.51 -14.75
N ILE A 292 -2.56 -1.03 -15.39
CA ILE A 292 -2.59 0.18 -16.22
C ILE A 292 -3.64 0.05 -17.32
N GLN A 293 -3.75 -1.12 -17.96
CA GLN A 293 -4.77 -1.36 -19.00
C GLN A 293 -6.18 -1.33 -18.40
N LYS A 294 -6.42 -1.99 -17.26
CA LYS A 294 -7.71 -1.94 -16.55
C LYS A 294 -8.12 -0.52 -16.17
N LEU A 295 -7.16 0.30 -15.70
CA LEU A 295 -7.40 1.71 -15.40
C LEU A 295 -7.80 2.49 -16.68
N LYS A 296 -7.10 2.26 -17.78
CA LYS A 296 -7.42 2.90 -19.08
C LYS A 296 -8.81 2.50 -19.59
N ASP A 297 -9.16 1.23 -19.48
CA ASP A 297 -10.48 0.70 -19.86
C ASP A 297 -11.62 1.33 -19.02
N ALA A 298 -11.33 1.67 -17.76
CA ALA A 298 -12.24 2.40 -16.88
C ALA A 298 -12.25 3.93 -17.12
N GLY A 299 -11.45 4.43 -18.07
CA GLY A 299 -11.39 5.88 -18.41
C GLY A 299 -10.28 6.65 -17.69
N VAL A 300 -9.47 6.02 -16.84
CA VAL A 300 -8.32 6.66 -16.18
C VAL A 300 -7.18 6.85 -17.17
N ARG A 301 -6.50 7.98 -17.10
CA ARG A 301 -5.25 8.22 -17.84
C ARG A 301 -4.08 8.40 -16.87
N PRO A 302 -3.52 7.31 -16.35
CA PRO A 302 -2.43 7.40 -15.39
C PRO A 302 -1.17 7.98 -16.05
N ASN A 303 -0.41 8.76 -15.28
CA ASN A 303 0.96 9.14 -15.63
C ASN A 303 1.85 7.90 -15.39
N VAL A 304 2.38 7.30 -16.44
CA VAL A 304 3.17 6.06 -16.34
C VAL A 304 4.65 6.36 -16.54
N LEU A 305 5.48 5.86 -15.62
CA LEU A 305 6.94 5.86 -15.74
C LEU A 305 7.46 4.42 -15.68
N GLU A 306 8.08 3.95 -16.75
CA GLU A 306 8.78 2.67 -16.80
C GLU A 306 10.28 2.89 -16.64
N LEU A 307 10.91 2.19 -15.69
CA LEU A 307 12.33 2.28 -15.40
C LEU A 307 13.03 0.93 -15.62
N ASN A 308 14.15 0.94 -16.31
CA ASN A 308 14.91 -0.28 -16.64
C ASN A 308 15.76 -0.76 -15.44
N CYS A 309 15.08 -1.10 -14.34
CA CYS A 309 15.67 -1.59 -13.10
C CYS A 309 14.81 -2.72 -12.52
N GLY A 310 15.27 -3.35 -11.44
CA GLY A 310 14.49 -4.33 -10.67
C GLY A 310 13.79 -3.69 -9.47
N HIS A 311 13.20 -4.53 -8.63
CA HIS A 311 12.39 -4.10 -7.49
C HIS A 311 13.18 -3.26 -6.48
N TYR A 312 14.32 -3.76 -6.06
CA TYR A 312 15.15 -3.10 -5.04
C TYR A 312 16.09 -2.06 -5.65
N SER A 313 16.53 -2.26 -6.88
CA SER A 313 17.41 -1.32 -7.58
C SER A 313 16.72 -0.03 -8.02
N LEU A 314 15.40 0.07 -7.92
CA LEU A 314 14.70 1.37 -7.99
C LEU A 314 15.22 2.36 -6.94
N ALA A 315 15.66 1.89 -5.78
CA ALA A 315 16.27 2.72 -4.73
C ALA A 315 17.70 3.16 -5.02
N MET A 316 18.29 2.75 -6.16
CA MET A 316 19.66 3.06 -6.55
C MET A 316 19.68 4.19 -7.58
N PRO A 317 20.77 5.05 -7.61
CA PRO A 317 20.99 5.95 -8.73
C PRO A 317 21.20 5.17 -10.04
N PRO A 318 20.74 5.66 -11.20
CA PRO A 318 20.01 6.93 -11.37
C PRO A 318 18.49 6.83 -11.10
N TYR A 319 17.94 5.62 -10.85
CA TYR A 319 16.51 5.35 -10.85
C TYR A 319 15.76 6.07 -9.73
N ILE A 320 16.32 6.11 -8.52
CA ILE A 320 15.73 6.85 -7.40
C ILE A 320 15.57 8.34 -7.71
N LEU A 321 16.56 8.91 -8.44
CA LEU A 321 16.53 10.32 -8.85
C LEU A 321 15.46 10.54 -9.92
N LEU A 322 15.39 9.66 -10.92
CA LEU A 322 14.37 9.74 -11.99
C LEU A 322 12.95 9.59 -11.42
N ALA A 323 12.74 8.61 -10.54
CA ALA A 323 11.47 8.41 -9.85
C ALA A 323 11.10 9.61 -8.97
N GLY A 324 12.04 10.13 -8.19
CA GLY A 324 11.83 11.30 -7.32
C GLY A 324 11.52 12.57 -8.10
N LEU A 325 12.20 12.82 -9.23
CA LEU A 325 11.92 13.97 -10.11
C LEU A 325 10.56 13.83 -10.80
N SER A 326 10.20 12.61 -11.23
CA SER A 326 8.90 12.33 -11.81
C SER A 326 7.78 12.57 -10.79
N LEU A 327 7.94 12.05 -9.56
CA LEU A 327 7.00 12.30 -8.46
C LEU A 327 6.87 13.79 -8.16
N LYS A 328 8.00 14.52 -8.08
CA LYS A 328 7.97 15.97 -7.87
C LYS A 328 7.13 16.68 -8.95
N ARG A 329 7.37 16.37 -10.23
CA ARG A 329 6.60 16.96 -11.34
C ARG A 329 5.12 16.64 -11.22
N PHE A 330 4.79 15.38 -10.90
CA PHE A 330 3.42 14.94 -10.73
C PHE A 330 2.71 15.69 -9.60
N LEU A 331 3.35 15.86 -8.45
CA LEU A 331 2.78 16.60 -7.31
C LEU A 331 2.67 18.11 -7.58
N SER A 332 3.58 18.70 -8.38
CA SER A 332 3.61 20.14 -8.69
C SER A 332 2.69 20.55 -9.84
N CYS A 333 2.12 19.62 -10.63
CA CYS A 333 1.15 19.95 -11.64
C CYS A 333 -0.11 20.52 -10.96
N ALA A 334 -0.43 21.81 -11.26
CA ALA A 334 -1.65 22.44 -10.77
C ALA A 334 -2.87 21.68 -11.30
N ASP A 335 -3.86 21.52 -10.44
CA ASP A 335 -5.13 20.86 -10.75
C ASP A 335 -5.74 21.47 -12.03
N LYS A 336 -5.95 20.63 -13.05
CA LYS A 336 -6.55 21.06 -14.32
C LYS A 336 -8.02 21.44 -14.17
N SER A 337 -8.66 21.08 -13.04
CA SER A 337 -10.05 21.39 -12.75
C SER A 337 -10.26 22.88 -12.45
N ALA A 338 -9.27 23.55 -11.88
CA ALA A 338 -9.34 25.00 -11.55
C ALA A 338 -9.25 25.93 -12.78
N ARG A 339 -9.00 25.42 -13.99
CA ARG A 339 -8.92 26.21 -15.24
C ARG A 339 -10.19 26.15 -16.10
N ARG A 340 -11.30 25.59 -15.59
CA ARG A 340 -12.61 25.53 -16.29
C ARG A 340 -13.70 26.26 -15.51
N ILE A 341 -13.39 27.45 -15.05
CA ILE A 341 -14.42 28.46 -14.64
C ILE A 341 -14.25 29.70 -15.51
#